data_ae5e1cba480bfe6c47428aea94a3465b
#
_entry.id   ae5e1cba480bfe6c47428aea94a3465b
#
_cell.length_a   1.000
_cell.length_b   1.000
_cell.length_c   1.000
_cell.angle_alpha   90.00
_cell.angle_beta   90.00
_cell.angle_gamma   90.00
#
_symmetry.space_group_name_H-M   'P 1'
#
loop_
_entity.id
_entity.type
_entity.pdbx_description
1 polymer ?
#
loop_
_entity_poly.entity_id
_entity_poly.type
_entity_poly.pdbx_seq_one_letter_code
_entity_poly.pdbx_strand_id
1 'polypeptide(L)'
;MRKLILFLWILACLTTFVAAQQYDLVIEGGRVLDPETGLDGMRNVGVRDGKIVRVSAEALSGRRVVHAGGLVVAPGFIDLHQHGQDMASQRVKALDGVTSALELEIGAPDVAQFLKSKEGHSLIHYGTSASHVAARAAVFGAPLPAEVIGPHAGIPEILPKSGPATDLPATPEQTEAIQQRLRAELDAGGLAIGMGIQYTPGATRLEVIDMFRLAAERGLPVYTHMRSAGRVEPGSAIEAVSEVIGAAAITGAALHIVHINSTCARDGMECLAMVEGARARGLDVTTEAYPYIPGMTSINSALFNPGWREKFGISYSDLVLPETGEHLTKTRFEELHNSSTSHSVLVYSNTQEMVDKVIPHPLVMIASDGAEGHPRNAGTYSRVLAQYVRGKGTVTLMDAIRKMSLMPAEMLERSTPAGRLKGRLQEGCDADIVVFDAANISDRSTFEKPMEPSVGVHYLVVGGTVVVDDGKIVPDVFPGRALLGLGRLAPAVVRGTAAPAAVPAYEPN
;
A
#
# COMPACT_ATOMS: atom_id res chain seq x y z
N MET A 1 -30.28 88.57 8.52
CA MET A 1 -30.75 87.22 8.82
C MET A 1 -30.02 86.19 7.96
N ARG A 2 -28.99 85.59 8.50
CA ARG A 2 -28.21 84.57 7.81
C ARG A 2 -28.42 83.28 8.59
N LYS A 3 -29.02 82.26 7.91
CA LYS A 3 -29.19 80.90 8.47
C LYS A 3 -27.91 80.12 8.32
N LEU A 4 -27.31 79.73 9.43
CA LEU A 4 -26.15 78.86 9.49
C LEU A 4 -26.65 77.42 9.38
N ILE A 5 -26.24 76.71 8.27
CA ILE A 5 -26.55 75.30 8.09
C ILE A 5 -25.32 74.52 8.57
N LEU A 6 -25.50 73.82 9.69
CA LEU A 6 -24.49 72.95 10.27
C LEU A 6 -24.57 71.58 9.59
N PHE A 7 -23.56 71.25 8.77
CA PHE A 7 -23.42 69.90 8.16
C PHE A 7 -22.73 68.99 9.16
N LEU A 8 -23.50 68.07 9.76
CA LEU A 8 -22.99 66.99 10.56
C LEU A 8 -22.47 65.90 9.59
N TRP A 9 -21.17 65.73 9.49
CA TRP A 9 -20.56 64.56 8.86
C TRP A 9 -20.60 63.39 9.87
N ILE A 10 -21.55 62.43 9.66
CA ILE A 10 -21.53 61.14 10.35
C ILE A 10 -20.51 60.27 9.61
N LEU A 11 -19.33 60.13 10.20
CA LEU A 11 -18.32 59.19 9.75
C LEU A 11 -18.79 57.79 10.16
N ALA A 12 -19.52 57.10 9.27
CA ALA A 12 -19.81 55.70 9.43
C ALA A 12 -18.54 54.91 9.25
N CYS A 13 -17.90 54.53 10.39
CA CYS A 13 -16.88 53.46 10.38
C CYS A 13 -17.59 52.17 9.99
N LEU A 14 -17.55 51.81 8.71
CA LEU A 14 -17.81 50.47 8.21
C LEU A 14 -16.67 49.58 8.72
N THR A 15 -16.79 49.07 9.94
CA THR A 15 -16.05 47.89 10.36
C THR A 15 -16.59 46.74 9.49
N THR A 16 -15.88 46.45 8.40
CA THR A 16 -16.02 45.20 7.70
C THR A 16 -15.63 44.12 8.71
N PHE A 17 -16.61 43.53 9.37
CA PHE A 17 -16.45 42.24 9.99
C PHE A 17 -16.11 41.28 8.84
N VAL A 18 -14.80 41.04 8.57
CA VAL A 18 -14.35 39.86 7.89
C VAL A 18 -14.85 38.75 8.79
N ALA A 19 -15.96 38.11 8.41
CA ALA A 19 -16.42 36.91 9.07
C ALA A 19 -15.20 35.96 9.11
N ALA A 20 -14.68 35.72 10.32
CA ALA A 20 -13.54 34.87 10.50
C ALA A 20 -13.88 33.55 9.76
N GLN A 21 -13.08 33.17 8.82
CA GLN A 21 -13.35 32.05 7.94
C GLN A 21 -13.42 30.79 8.81
N GLN A 22 -14.62 30.34 9.14
CA GLN A 22 -14.85 29.23 10.04
C GLN A 22 -14.53 27.92 9.31
N TYR A 23 -13.53 27.17 9.80
CA TYR A 23 -13.17 25.86 9.30
C TYR A 23 -14.11 24.78 9.87
N ASP A 24 -14.26 23.65 9.17
CA ASP A 24 -15.01 22.50 9.67
C ASP A 24 -14.27 21.84 10.82
N LEU A 25 -12.94 21.73 10.66
CA LEU A 25 -12.00 21.20 11.65
C LEU A 25 -10.76 22.09 11.69
N VAL A 26 -10.25 22.34 12.89
CA VAL A 26 -8.94 22.92 13.14
C VAL A 26 -8.12 21.94 13.96
N ILE A 27 -6.90 21.65 13.53
CA ILE A 27 -5.88 20.97 14.34
C ILE A 27 -4.95 22.05 14.85
N GLU A 28 -4.94 22.29 16.17
CA GLU A 28 -4.32 23.43 16.80
C GLU A 28 -3.02 23.07 17.52
N GLY A 29 -1.96 23.84 17.27
CA GLY A 29 -0.75 23.86 18.08
C GLY A 29 0.10 22.60 18.01
N GLY A 30 0.04 21.84 16.88
CA GLY A 30 0.86 20.65 16.67
C GLY A 30 2.18 20.93 15.97
N ARG A 31 3.16 20.02 16.14
CA ARG A 31 4.36 19.98 15.30
C ARG A 31 3.99 19.38 13.94
N VAL A 32 3.76 20.25 12.96
CA VAL A 32 3.36 19.86 11.61
C VAL A 32 4.59 19.44 10.81
N LEU A 33 4.52 18.25 10.21
CA LEU A 33 5.53 17.70 9.31
C LEU A 33 4.93 17.52 7.92
N ASP A 34 5.57 18.09 6.89
CA ASP A 34 5.25 17.80 5.50
C ASP A 34 6.50 17.32 4.76
N PRO A 35 6.54 16.05 4.34
CA PRO A 35 7.76 15.44 3.80
C PRO A 35 8.12 15.92 2.39
N GLU A 36 7.20 16.58 1.66
CA GLU A 36 7.49 17.12 0.32
C GLU A 36 8.18 18.49 0.41
N THR A 37 7.67 19.39 1.24
CA THR A 37 8.25 20.74 1.40
C THR A 37 9.37 20.78 2.44
N GLY A 38 9.51 19.74 3.27
CA GLY A 38 10.42 19.72 4.41
C GLY A 38 9.93 20.59 5.59
N LEU A 39 8.66 20.98 5.61
CA LEU A 39 8.07 21.72 6.75
C LEU A 39 8.19 20.89 8.01
N ASP A 40 8.79 21.46 9.04
CA ASP A 40 8.87 20.93 10.40
C ASP A 40 8.74 22.09 11.38
N GLY A 41 7.56 22.25 11.97
CA GLY A 41 7.34 23.39 12.87
C GLY A 41 5.95 23.44 13.46
N MET A 42 5.80 24.25 14.52
CA MET A 42 4.52 24.46 15.18
C MET A 42 3.55 25.21 14.25
N ARG A 43 2.43 24.60 13.91
CA ARG A 43 1.40 25.18 13.04
C ARG A 43 0.01 24.74 13.48
N ASN A 44 -0.97 25.48 12.94
CA ASN A 44 -2.39 25.14 12.96
C ASN A 44 -2.82 24.73 11.55
N VAL A 45 -3.69 23.71 11.46
CA VAL A 45 -4.20 23.19 10.18
C VAL A 45 -5.70 23.41 10.13
N GLY A 46 -6.17 24.19 9.17
CA GLY A 46 -7.59 24.44 8.91
C GLY A 46 -8.11 23.56 7.78
N VAL A 47 -9.18 22.81 8.06
CA VAL A 47 -9.82 21.88 7.10
C VAL A 47 -11.22 22.38 6.77
N ARG A 48 -11.59 22.32 5.48
CA ARG A 48 -12.93 22.59 4.97
C ARG A 48 -13.24 21.70 3.78
N ASP A 49 -14.47 21.17 3.74
CA ASP A 49 -14.95 20.32 2.65
C ASP A 49 -13.99 19.16 2.30
N GLY A 50 -13.41 18.55 3.34
CA GLY A 50 -12.47 17.43 3.19
C GLY A 50 -11.08 17.80 2.70
N LYS A 51 -10.75 19.10 2.59
CA LYS A 51 -9.46 19.60 2.12
C LYS A 51 -8.73 20.40 3.19
N ILE A 52 -7.41 20.33 3.17
CA ILE A 52 -6.56 21.25 3.91
C ILE A 52 -6.61 22.58 3.16
N VAL A 53 -7.15 23.62 3.80
CA VAL A 53 -7.29 24.94 3.18
C VAL A 53 -6.40 26.00 3.83
N ARG A 54 -5.78 25.67 4.97
CA ARG A 54 -4.84 26.57 5.64
C ARG A 54 -3.83 25.80 6.49
N VAL A 55 -2.55 26.14 6.36
CA VAL A 55 -1.48 25.75 7.27
C VAL A 55 -0.79 27.03 7.74
N SER A 56 -0.90 27.38 9.03
CA SER A 56 -0.52 28.70 9.54
C SER A 56 0.06 28.64 10.95
N ALA A 57 0.94 29.58 11.26
CA ALA A 57 1.34 29.84 12.65
C ALA A 57 0.31 30.65 13.43
N GLU A 58 -0.60 31.34 12.73
CA GLU A 58 -1.67 32.13 13.33
C GLU A 58 -2.80 31.23 13.85
N ALA A 59 -3.51 31.66 14.89
CA ALA A 59 -4.68 30.97 15.40
C ALA A 59 -5.79 30.87 14.35
N LEU A 60 -6.44 29.73 14.27
CA LEU A 60 -7.56 29.46 13.39
C LEU A 60 -8.81 29.17 14.21
N SER A 61 -10.00 29.43 13.66
CA SER A 61 -11.27 29.13 14.30
C SER A 61 -12.10 28.14 13.49
N GLY A 62 -12.62 27.09 14.12
CA GLY A 62 -13.39 26.03 13.47
C GLY A 62 -14.58 25.56 14.27
N ARG A 63 -15.47 24.80 13.62
CA ARG A 63 -16.63 24.17 14.31
C ARG A 63 -16.17 23.10 15.30
N ARG A 64 -15.12 22.37 14.95
CA ARG A 64 -14.41 21.41 15.81
C ARG A 64 -12.96 21.81 15.92
N VAL A 65 -12.40 21.74 17.12
CA VAL A 65 -10.98 21.98 17.37
C VAL A 65 -10.38 20.72 18.00
N VAL A 66 -9.28 20.26 17.44
CA VAL A 66 -8.43 19.19 17.96
C VAL A 66 -7.16 19.83 18.49
N HIS A 67 -6.89 19.70 19.78
CA HIS A 67 -5.69 20.24 20.41
C HIS A 67 -4.54 19.26 20.22
N ALA A 68 -3.52 19.63 19.44
CA ALA A 68 -2.35 18.82 19.12
C ALA A 68 -1.08 19.30 19.83
N GLY A 69 -1.21 20.09 20.89
CA GLY A 69 -0.06 20.57 21.67
C GLY A 69 0.82 19.42 22.17
N GLY A 70 2.10 19.43 21.82
CA GLY A 70 3.05 18.35 22.16
C GLY A 70 3.01 17.14 21.22
N LEU A 71 2.08 17.10 20.27
CA LEU A 71 1.92 16.00 19.32
C LEU A 71 2.49 16.35 17.93
N VAL A 72 2.79 15.31 17.15
CA VAL A 72 3.13 15.41 15.74
C VAL A 72 1.86 15.36 14.89
N VAL A 73 1.77 16.24 13.92
CA VAL A 73 0.71 16.28 12.89
C VAL A 73 1.38 16.00 11.54
N ALA A 74 1.00 14.91 10.91
CA ALA A 74 1.61 14.44 9.67
C ALA A 74 0.53 14.01 8.66
N PRO A 75 0.87 13.87 7.36
CA PRO A 75 0.00 13.19 6.41
C PRO A 75 -0.33 11.79 6.91
N GLY A 76 -1.59 11.37 6.77
CA GLY A 76 -2.00 10.01 7.09
C GLY A 76 -1.23 8.97 6.28
N PHE A 77 -0.93 7.84 6.91
CA PHE A 77 -0.12 6.81 6.27
C PHE A 77 -0.90 6.09 5.17
N ILE A 78 -0.20 5.63 4.15
CA ILE A 78 -0.75 4.94 3.00
C ILE A 78 -0.12 3.55 2.92
N ASP A 79 -0.97 2.54 3.00
CA ASP A 79 -0.59 1.13 2.88
C ASP A 79 -0.92 0.64 1.47
N LEU A 80 0.10 0.40 0.65
CA LEU A 80 -0.07 -0.07 -0.72
C LEU A 80 -0.34 -1.58 -0.80
N HIS A 81 -0.13 -2.29 0.32
CA HIS A 81 -0.12 -3.74 0.35
C HIS A 81 -0.85 -4.25 1.60
N GLN A 82 -2.16 -4.43 1.48
CA GLN A 82 -3.04 -4.83 2.57
C GLN A 82 -4.03 -5.89 2.11
N HIS A 83 -3.86 -7.13 2.54
CA HIS A 83 -4.78 -8.24 2.23
C HIS A 83 -6.05 -8.21 3.08
N GLY A 84 -5.92 -7.97 4.39
CA GLY A 84 -7.06 -7.86 5.29
C GLY A 84 -7.88 -6.61 5.00
N GLN A 85 -9.03 -6.80 4.34
CA GLN A 85 -9.87 -5.70 3.87
C GLN A 85 -11.20 -5.57 4.63
N ASP A 86 -11.40 -6.36 5.69
CA ASP A 86 -12.57 -6.31 6.54
C ASP A 86 -12.55 -5.13 7.53
N MET A 87 -13.65 -4.94 8.25
CA MET A 87 -13.78 -3.84 9.23
C MET A 87 -12.83 -4.00 10.42
N ALA A 88 -12.51 -5.23 10.84
CA ALA A 88 -11.58 -5.44 11.95
C ALA A 88 -10.16 -4.98 11.55
N SER A 89 -9.72 -5.35 10.36
CA SER A 89 -8.45 -4.90 9.78
C SER A 89 -8.43 -3.37 9.58
N GLN A 90 -9.51 -2.77 9.09
CA GLN A 90 -9.57 -1.30 8.94
C GLN A 90 -9.48 -0.55 10.28
N ARG A 91 -10.06 -1.08 11.35
CA ARG A 91 -9.98 -0.49 12.69
C ARG A 91 -8.55 -0.48 13.23
N VAL A 92 -7.85 -1.59 13.14
CA VAL A 92 -6.46 -1.66 13.62
C VAL A 92 -5.53 -0.82 12.74
N LYS A 93 -5.78 -0.73 11.42
CA LYS A 93 -5.08 0.18 10.51
C LYS A 93 -5.30 1.64 10.87
N ALA A 94 -6.54 2.04 11.15
CA ALA A 94 -6.83 3.41 11.57
C ALA A 94 -6.11 3.76 12.88
N LEU A 95 -6.03 2.84 13.85
CA LEU A 95 -5.29 3.01 15.10
C LEU A 95 -3.77 2.94 14.92
N ASP A 96 -3.28 2.47 13.77
CA ASP A 96 -1.86 2.51 13.36
C ASP A 96 -1.52 3.74 12.48
N GLY A 97 -2.50 4.68 12.30
CA GLY A 97 -2.32 5.94 11.58
C GLY A 97 -2.56 5.87 10.07
N VAL A 98 -3.10 4.78 9.56
CA VAL A 98 -3.35 4.57 8.13
C VAL A 98 -4.67 5.22 7.71
N THR A 99 -4.64 6.05 6.68
CA THR A 99 -5.81 6.68 6.05
C THR A 99 -6.22 6.04 4.72
N SER A 100 -5.33 5.28 4.11
CA SER A 100 -5.59 4.56 2.86
C SER A 100 -4.92 3.18 2.92
N ALA A 101 -5.69 2.10 2.71
CA ALA A 101 -5.17 0.73 2.64
C ALA A 101 -5.65 0.04 1.36
N LEU A 102 -4.70 -0.44 0.57
CA LEU A 102 -4.93 -0.91 -0.79
C LEU A 102 -4.47 -2.35 -0.97
N GLU A 103 -5.21 -3.11 -1.77
CA GLU A 103 -4.83 -4.47 -2.19
C GLU A 103 -4.20 -4.40 -3.59
N LEU A 104 -2.90 -4.15 -3.68
CA LEU A 104 -2.26 -3.95 -4.98
C LEU A 104 -1.39 -5.14 -5.44
N GLU A 105 -0.99 -6.05 -4.53
CA GLU A 105 -0.16 -7.20 -4.88
C GLU A 105 -0.94 -8.25 -5.68
N ILE A 106 -1.98 -8.82 -5.08
CA ILE A 106 -2.77 -9.90 -5.70
C ILE A 106 -3.96 -9.34 -6.46
N GLY A 107 -4.54 -8.27 -5.94
CA GLY A 107 -5.71 -7.62 -6.52
C GLY A 107 -7.02 -8.39 -6.26
N ALA A 108 -8.12 -7.75 -6.66
CA ALA A 108 -9.43 -8.36 -6.55
C ALA A 108 -9.79 -9.17 -7.81
N PRO A 109 -10.48 -10.32 -7.66
CA PRO A 109 -11.02 -11.08 -8.79
C PRO A 109 -12.08 -10.32 -9.61
N ASP A 110 -12.83 -9.42 -8.95
CA ASP A 110 -13.84 -8.53 -9.52
C ASP A 110 -13.68 -7.16 -8.84
N VAL A 111 -13.04 -6.23 -9.55
CA VAL A 111 -12.77 -4.88 -9.06
C VAL A 111 -14.06 -4.11 -8.79
N ALA A 112 -15.08 -4.25 -9.65
CA ALA A 112 -16.34 -3.52 -9.50
C ALA A 112 -17.07 -3.98 -8.24
N GLN A 113 -17.12 -5.28 -7.97
CA GLN A 113 -17.74 -5.85 -6.77
C GLN A 113 -16.97 -5.44 -5.51
N PHE A 114 -15.63 -5.51 -5.54
CA PHE A 114 -14.77 -5.05 -4.44
C PHE A 114 -15.06 -3.60 -4.06
N LEU A 115 -15.07 -2.69 -5.04
CA LEU A 115 -15.33 -1.28 -4.81
C LEU A 115 -16.75 -1.04 -4.24
N LYS A 116 -17.75 -1.71 -4.81
CA LYS A 116 -19.15 -1.58 -4.39
C LYS A 116 -19.38 -2.10 -2.97
N SER A 117 -18.74 -3.20 -2.58
CA SER A 117 -18.92 -3.80 -1.25
C SER A 117 -18.44 -2.90 -0.11
N LYS A 118 -17.54 -1.96 -0.40
CA LYS A 118 -16.96 -1.04 0.58
C LYS A 118 -17.61 0.35 0.57
N GLU A 119 -18.40 0.66 -0.43
CA GLU A 119 -19.03 1.96 -0.59
C GLU A 119 -19.96 2.28 0.60
N GLY A 120 -19.69 3.39 1.30
CA GLY A 120 -20.43 3.81 2.49
C GLY A 120 -20.17 2.98 3.76
N HIS A 121 -19.25 2.01 3.72
CA HIS A 121 -18.94 1.10 4.82
C HIS A 121 -17.44 1.00 5.13
N SER A 122 -16.62 1.98 4.73
CA SER A 122 -15.17 1.97 4.93
C SER A 122 -14.73 3.11 5.84
N LEU A 123 -13.94 2.78 6.88
CA LEU A 123 -13.32 3.76 7.78
C LEU A 123 -12.24 4.58 7.08
N ILE A 124 -11.45 3.94 6.23
CA ILE A 124 -10.30 4.49 5.54
C ILE A 124 -10.46 4.31 4.03
N HIS A 125 -9.70 5.05 3.24
CA HIS A 125 -9.72 4.91 1.78
C HIS A 125 -9.26 3.52 1.35
N TYR A 126 -9.81 3.04 0.24
CA TYR A 126 -9.60 1.70 -0.28
C TYR A 126 -9.43 1.70 -1.80
N GLY A 127 -8.87 0.64 -2.32
CA GLY A 127 -8.67 0.41 -3.74
C GLY A 127 -7.97 -0.92 -3.97
N THR A 128 -7.95 -1.37 -5.22
CA THR A 128 -7.37 -2.66 -5.57
C THR A 128 -6.76 -2.64 -6.98
N SER A 129 -5.85 -3.55 -7.25
CA SER A 129 -5.36 -3.85 -8.59
C SER A 129 -6.25 -4.87 -9.31
N ALA A 130 -6.10 -4.97 -10.63
CA ALA A 130 -6.62 -6.06 -11.43
C ALA A 130 -5.76 -7.31 -11.20
N SER A 131 -6.38 -8.44 -10.81
CA SER A 131 -5.69 -9.65 -10.42
C SER A 131 -5.28 -10.52 -11.58
N HIS A 132 -3.97 -10.65 -11.87
CA HIS A 132 -3.47 -11.63 -12.83
C HIS A 132 -3.78 -13.07 -12.39
N VAL A 133 -3.60 -13.36 -11.09
CA VAL A 133 -3.87 -14.68 -10.51
C VAL A 133 -5.32 -15.09 -10.74
N ALA A 134 -6.28 -14.19 -10.49
CA ALA A 134 -7.70 -14.47 -10.68
C ALA A 134 -8.09 -14.56 -12.17
N ALA A 135 -7.54 -13.68 -13.01
CA ALA A 135 -7.76 -13.74 -14.46
C ALA A 135 -7.28 -15.07 -15.04
N ARG A 136 -6.09 -15.53 -14.61
CA ARG A 136 -5.53 -16.83 -14.98
C ARG A 136 -6.39 -17.99 -14.48
N ALA A 137 -6.80 -17.98 -13.20
CA ALA A 137 -7.68 -18.98 -12.61
C ALA A 137 -8.97 -19.14 -13.42
N ALA A 138 -9.62 -18.04 -13.75
CA ALA A 138 -10.85 -18.04 -14.53
C ALA A 138 -10.67 -18.59 -15.97
N VAL A 139 -9.57 -18.23 -16.66
CA VAL A 139 -9.29 -18.72 -18.02
C VAL A 139 -9.01 -20.22 -18.05
N PHE A 140 -8.41 -20.74 -16.99
CA PHE A 140 -8.19 -22.19 -16.84
C PHE A 140 -9.39 -22.94 -16.23
N GLY A 141 -10.52 -22.25 -16.00
CA GLY A 141 -11.76 -22.87 -15.53
C GLY A 141 -11.76 -23.19 -14.02
N ALA A 142 -10.86 -22.59 -13.24
CA ALA A 142 -10.91 -22.71 -11.79
C ALA A 142 -12.06 -21.83 -11.23
N PRO A 143 -12.80 -22.31 -10.21
CA PRO A 143 -13.84 -21.50 -9.58
C PRO A 143 -13.19 -20.30 -8.87
N LEU A 144 -13.73 -19.10 -9.12
CA LEU A 144 -13.35 -17.93 -8.35
C LEU A 144 -14.27 -17.79 -7.14
N PRO A 145 -13.75 -17.39 -5.97
CA PRO A 145 -14.60 -17.07 -4.84
C PRO A 145 -15.49 -15.87 -5.16
N ALA A 146 -16.74 -15.90 -4.69
CA ALA A 146 -17.70 -14.83 -4.90
C ALA A 146 -17.30 -13.54 -4.16
N GLU A 147 -16.59 -13.67 -3.05
CA GLU A 147 -16.07 -12.56 -2.24
C GLU A 147 -14.63 -12.82 -1.84
N VAL A 148 -13.72 -11.91 -2.24
CA VAL A 148 -12.34 -11.87 -1.72
C VAL A 148 -12.23 -10.65 -0.81
N ILE A 149 -13.12 -10.59 0.17
CA ILE A 149 -13.13 -9.56 1.21
C ILE A 149 -13.22 -10.30 2.54
N GLY A 150 -12.07 -10.61 3.08
CA GLY A 150 -12.01 -11.28 4.36
C GLY A 150 -10.70 -10.99 5.06
N PRO A 151 -10.57 -11.47 6.30
CA PRO A 151 -9.33 -11.29 7.07
C PRO A 151 -8.12 -12.00 6.44
N HIS A 152 -8.38 -12.97 5.55
CA HIS A 152 -7.38 -13.78 4.85
C HIS A 152 -7.52 -13.67 3.32
N ALA A 153 -8.13 -12.61 2.80
CA ALA A 153 -8.26 -12.41 1.36
C ALA A 153 -6.89 -12.56 0.71
N GLY A 154 -6.70 -13.61 -0.05
CA GLY A 154 -5.41 -13.97 -0.61
C GLY A 154 -5.48 -15.15 -1.55
N ILE A 155 -4.30 -15.61 -1.93
CA ILE A 155 -4.10 -16.64 -2.97
C ILE A 155 -4.80 -17.97 -2.71
N PRO A 156 -4.88 -18.50 -1.47
CA PRO A 156 -5.51 -19.80 -1.24
C PRO A 156 -6.97 -19.85 -1.67
N GLU A 157 -7.67 -18.74 -1.60
CA GLU A 157 -9.06 -18.62 -2.01
C GLU A 157 -9.21 -18.53 -3.54
N ILE A 158 -8.15 -18.06 -4.24
CA ILE A 158 -8.17 -17.85 -5.70
C ILE A 158 -7.58 -19.05 -6.44
N LEU A 159 -6.48 -19.63 -5.95
CA LEU A 159 -5.77 -20.72 -6.59
C LEU A 159 -5.55 -21.91 -5.68
N PRO A 160 -5.83 -23.15 -6.15
CA PRO A 160 -5.35 -24.35 -5.50
C PRO A 160 -3.82 -24.44 -5.58
N LYS A 161 -3.19 -25.18 -4.66
CA LYS A 161 -1.73 -25.43 -4.62
C LYS A 161 -1.15 -26.04 -5.90
N SER A 162 -1.98 -26.72 -6.68
CA SER A 162 -1.63 -27.33 -7.95
C SER A 162 -2.85 -27.40 -8.86
N GLY A 163 -2.61 -27.48 -10.15
CA GLY A 163 -3.64 -27.60 -11.17
C GLY A 163 -3.33 -26.77 -12.41
N PRO A 164 -4.18 -26.80 -13.43
CA PRO A 164 -3.89 -26.15 -14.70
C PRO A 164 -3.57 -24.66 -14.56
N ALA A 165 -4.33 -23.91 -13.77
CA ALA A 165 -4.10 -22.49 -13.55
C ALA A 165 -2.78 -22.18 -12.81
N THR A 166 -2.33 -23.08 -11.94
CA THR A 166 -1.08 -22.94 -11.17
C THR A 166 0.13 -23.41 -12.00
N ASP A 167 0.05 -24.58 -12.62
CA ASP A 167 1.24 -25.34 -13.07
C ASP A 167 1.44 -25.33 -14.60
N LEU A 168 0.40 -25.08 -15.41
CA LEU A 168 0.53 -25.17 -16.86
C LEU A 168 0.83 -23.81 -17.51
N PRO A 169 1.66 -23.77 -18.56
CA PRO A 169 1.81 -22.59 -19.38
C PRO A 169 0.49 -22.26 -20.10
N ALA A 170 0.15 -20.97 -20.19
CA ALA A 170 -0.97 -20.52 -21.02
C ALA A 170 -0.63 -20.61 -22.50
N THR A 171 -1.62 -21.01 -23.32
CA THR A 171 -1.52 -20.86 -24.77
C THR A 171 -1.59 -19.39 -25.16
N PRO A 172 -1.24 -19.00 -26.41
CA PRO A 172 -1.43 -17.63 -26.89
C PRO A 172 -2.85 -17.13 -26.72
N GLU A 173 -3.85 -17.99 -27.04
CA GLU A 173 -5.27 -17.66 -26.91
C GLU A 173 -5.69 -17.48 -25.42
N GLN A 174 -5.14 -18.30 -24.53
CA GLN A 174 -5.38 -18.13 -23.09
C GLN A 174 -4.71 -16.86 -22.56
N THR A 175 -3.48 -16.54 -23.01
CA THR A 175 -2.81 -15.29 -22.63
C THR A 175 -3.62 -14.07 -23.06
N GLU A 176 -4.14 -14.06 -24.29
CA GLU A 176 -5.03 -12.99 -24.75
C GLU A 176 -6.32 -12.91 -23.91
N ALA A 177 -6.93 -14.05 -23.56
CA ALA A 177 -8.10 -14.07 -22.69
C ALA A 177 -7.82 -13.54 -21.28
N ILE A 178 -6.63 -13.81 -20.71
CA ILE A 178 -6.15 -13.23 -19.45
C ILE A 178 -6.04 -11.71 -19.59
N GLN A 179 -5.41 -11.21 -20.65
CA GLN A 179 -5.29 -9.78 -20.91
C GLN A 179 -6.65 -9.10 -21.06
N GLN A 180 -7.61 -9.72 -21.75
CA GLN A 180 -8.96 -9.17 -21.94
C GLN A 180 -9.68 -9.01 -20.58
N ARG A 181 -9.55 -10.00 -19.68
CA ARG A 181 -10.09 -9.89 -18.32
C ARG A 181 -9.43 -8.75 -17.55
N LEU A 182 -8.10 -8.67 -17.58
CA LEU A 182 -7.38 -7.58 -16.91
C LEU A 182 -7.78 -6.20 -17.44
N ARG A 183 -7.97 -6.05 -18.78
CA ARG A 183 -8.48 -4.80 -19.36
C ARG A 183 -9.85 -4.43 -18.79
N ALA A 184 -10.75 -5.38 -18.66
CA ALA A 184 -12.09 -5.15 -18.07
C ALA A 184 -11.99 -4.71 -16.60
N GLU A 185 -11.13 -5.35 -15.80
CA GLU A 185 -10.93 -5.00 -14.39
C GLU A 185 -10.24 -3.63 -14.22
N LEU A 186 -9.30 -3.27 -15.09
CA LEU A 186 -8.71 -1.93 -15.13
C LEU A 186 -9.75 -0.86 -15.53
N ASP A 187 -10.62 -1.16 -16.49
CA ASP A 187 -11.74 -0.27 -16.88
C ASP A 187 -12.78 -0.14 -15.75
N ALA A 188 -12.93 -1.16 -14.91
CA ALA A 188 -13.78 -1.11 -13.72
C ALA A 188 -13.22 -0.24 -12.58
N GLY A 189 -11.95 0.17 -12.65
CA GLY A 189 -11.29 1.05 -11.69
C GLY A 189 -10.08 0.48 -11.00
N GLY A 190 -9.54 -0.65 -11.49
CA GLY A 190 -8.28 -1.21 -11.00
C GLY A 190 -7.12 -0.23 -11.12
N LEU A 191 -6.35 -0.09 -10.04
CA LEU A 191 -5.27 0.88 -9.91
C LEU A 191 -3.97 0.43 -10.61
N ALA A 192 -3.81 -0.86 -10.85
CA ALA A 192 -2.59 -1.49 -11.33
C ALA A 192 -2.90 -2.89 -11.86
N ILE A 193 -1.91 -3.60 -12.37
CA ILE A 193 -1.94 -5.06 -12.48
C ILE A 193 -1.20 -5.65 -11.29
N GLY A 194 -1.89 -6.48 -10.50
CA GLY A 194 -1.32 -7.23 -9.39
C GLY A 194 -0.91 -8.64 -9.84
N MET A 195 0.31 -9.06 -9.50
CA MET A 195 0.87 -10.33 -9.97
C MET A 195 1.54 -11.12 -8.84
N GLY A 196 0.98 -12.28 -8.48
CA GLY A 196 1.61 -13.25 -7.59
C GLY A 196 2.32 -14.35 -8.40
N ILE A 197 3.48 -14.06 -8.99
CA ILE A 197 4.13 -14.99 -9.95
C ILE A 197 4.61 -16.27 -9.25
N GLN A 198 5.05 -16.20 -8.00
CA GLN A 198 5.47 -17.38 -7.24
C GLN A 198 4.32 -18.37 -7.02
N TYR A 199 3.08 -17.88 -7.00
CA TYR A 199 1.88 -18.70 -6.82
C TYR A 199 1.34 -19.26 -8.15
N THR A 200 1.87 -18.78 -9.27
CA THR A 200 1.54 -19.24 -10.62
C THR A 200 2.80 -19.70 -11.37
N PRO A 201 3.51 -20.71 -10.87
CA PRO A 201 4.79 -21.14 -11.46
C PRO A 201 4.68 -21.53 -12.94
N GLY A 202 3.49 -21.95 -13.41
CA GLY A 202 3.19 -22.22 -14.82
C GLY A 202 3.15 -20.98 -15.71
N ALA A 203 3.01 -19.76 -15.15
CA ALA A 203 3.06 -18.55 -15.95
C ALA A 203 4.45 -18.36 -16.56
N THR A 204 4.51 -18.34 -17.90
CA THR A 204 5.79 -18.21 -18.61
C THR A 204 6.35 -16.79 -18.49
N ARG A 205 7.64 -16.61 -18.74
CA ARG A 205 8.24 -15.27 -18.79
C ARG A 205 7.63 -14.39 -19.88
N LEU A 206 7.21 -15.01 -21.00
CA LEU A 206 6.51 -14.27 -22.05
C LEU A 206 5.12 -13.80 -21.58
N GLU A 207 4.36 -14.65 -20.88
CA GLU A 207 3.10 -14.25 -20.25
C GLU A 207 3.30 -13.06 -19.29
N VAL A 208 4.35 -13.10 -18.44
CA VAL A 208 4.70 -11.99 -17.56
C VAL A 208 4.98 -10.71 -18.35
N ILE A 209 5.82 -10.79 -19.39
CA ILE A 209 6.13 -9.64 -20.27
C ILE A 209 4.85 -9.10 -20.94
N ASP A 210 3.92 -9.95 -21.33
CA ASP A 210 2.65 -9.54 -21.95
C ASP A 210 1.74 -8.79 -20.96
N MET A 211 1.77 -9.15 -19.67
CA MET A 211 1.06 -8.37 -18.63
C MET A 211 1.72 -7.01 -18.41
N PHE A 212 3.06 -6.94 -18.44
CA PHE A 212 3.78 -5.67 -18.36
C PHE A 212 3.51 -4.77 -19.59
N ARG A 213 3.40 -5.34 -20.80
CA ARG A 213 2.97 -4.58 -22.00
C ARG A 213 1.60 -3.98 -21.82
N LEU A 214 0.64 -4.78 -21.33
CA LEU A 214 -0.71 -4.29 -21.05
C LEU A 214 -0.69 -3.14 -20.03
N ALA A 215 0.09 -3.25 -18.96
CA ALA A 215 0.24 -2.19 -17.98
C ALA A 215 0.82 -0.91 -18.62
N ALA A 216 1.88 -1.03 -19.41
CA ALA A 216 2.50 0.08 -20.14
C ALA A 216 1.52 0.75 -21.13
N GLU A 217 0.74 -0.04 -21.91
CA GLU A 217 -0.29 0.45 -22.83
C GLU A 217 -1.35 1.28 -22.08
N ARG A 218 -1.64 0.95 -20.83
CA ARG A 218 -2.61 1.63 -19.98
C ARG A 218 -2.02 2.78 -19.16
N GLY A 219 -0.69 2.95 -19.18
CA GLY A 219 0.02 3.90 -18.36
C GLY A 219 -0.09 3.60 -16.86
N LEU A 220 -0.23 2.33 -16.50
CA LEU A 220 -0.42 1.83 -15.13
C LEU A 220 0.78 1.00 -14.66
N PRO A 221 1.04 0.93 -13.36
CA PRO A 221 2.13 0.12 -12.82
C PRO A 221 1.74 -1.37 -12.70
N VAL A 222 2.78 -2.21 -12.56
CA VAL A 222 2.67 -3.60 -12.12
C VAL A 222 3.18 -3.70 -10.69
N TYR A 223 2.38 -4.28 -9.80
CA TYR A 223 2.79 -4.69 -8.45
C TYR A 223 3.06 -6.19 -8.48
N THR A 224 4.22 -6.61 -7.99
CA THR A 224 4.61 -8.00 -8.22
C THR A 224 5.23 -8.67 -7.00
N HIS A 225 4.60 -9.77 -6.56
CA HIS A 225 5.26 -10.83 -5.82
C HIS A 225 6.06 -11.66 -6.82
N MET A 226 7.38 -11.57 -6.72
CA MET A 226 8.31 -12.17 -7.69
C MET A 226 8.21 -13.69 -7.70
N ARG A 227 8.72 -14.32 -8.78
CA ARG A 227 8.62 -15.76 -9.02
C ARG A 227 9.31 -16.63 -7.98
N SER A 228 10.39 -16.14 -7.40
CA SER A 228 11.28 -16.94 -6.54
C SER A 228 11.80 -16.11 -5.38
N ALA A 229 11.95 -16.77 -4.25
CA ALA A 229 12.51 -16.21 -3.02
C ALA A 229 13.70 -17.06 -2.52
N GLY A 230 14.29 -17.86 -3.42
CA GLY A 230 15.38 -18.76 -3.09
C GLY A 230 16.74 -18.08 -3.11
N ARG A 231 17.73 -18.78 -2.54
CA ARG A 231 19.14 -18.38 -2.51
C ARG A 231 20.00 -19.16 -3.50
N VAL A 232 19.44 -20.21 -4.11
CA VAL A 232 20.17 -21.13 -4.99
C VAL A 232 19.55 -21.09 -6.38
N GLU A 233 20.39 -20.93 -7.38
CA GLU A 233 19.98 -20.99 -8.78
C GLU A 233 19.87 -22.44 -9.28
N PRO A 234 18.90 -22.75 -10.13
CA PRO A 234 17.84 -21.86 -10.59
C PRO A 234 16.74 -21.64 -9.53
N GLY A 235 16.17 -20.42 -9.49
CA GLY A 235 15.07 -20.06 -8.59
C GLY A 235 15.52 -19.15 -7.45
N SER A 236 16.60 -18.41 -7.63
CA SER A 236 17.06 -17.39 -6.66
C SER A 236 16.21 -16.12 -6.72
N ALA A 237 16.26 -15.33 -5.64
CA ALA A 237 15.68 -13.99 -5.60
C ALA A 237 16.35 -13.05 -6.63
N ILE A 238 17.66 -13.24 -6.87
CA ILE A 238 18.42 -12.45 -7.86
C ILE A 238 17.88 -12.69 -9.28
N GLU A 239 17.61 -13.95 -9.66
CA GLU A 239 16.94 -14.25 -10.94
C GLU A 239 15.55 -13.63 -11.02
N ALA A 240 14.78 -13.68 -9.92
CA ALA A 240 13.43 -13.12 -9.89
C ALA A 240 13.42 -11.59 -10.03
N VAL A 241 14.34 -10.89 -9.37
CA VAL A 241 14.52 -9.44 -9.56
C VAL A 241 14.95 -9.12 -10.97
N SER A 242 15.87 -9.93 -11.56
CA SER A 242 16.32 -9.77 -12.96
C SER A 242 15.16 -9.95 -13.93
N GLU A 243 14.28 -10.94 -13.71
CA GLU A 243 13.10 -11.22 -14.55
C GLU A 243 12.17 -9.99 -14.60
N VAL A 244 11.79 -9.44 -13.45
CA VAL A 244 10.79 -8.34 -13.40
C VAL A 244 11.38 -7.00 -13.83
N ILE A 245 12.66 -6.72 -13.51
CA ILE A 245 13.37 -5.55 -14.03
C ILE A 245 13.53 -5.66 -15.56
N GLY A 246 13.85 -6.86 -16.07
CA GLY A 246 13.91 -7.12 -17.50
C GLY A 246 12.58 -6.89 -18.19
N ALA A 247 11.47 -7.36 -17.62
CA ALA A 247 10.13 -7.12 -18.14
C ALA A 247 9.78 -5.62 -18.17
N ALA A 248 10.10 -4.88 -17.10
CA ALA A 248 9.92 -3.43 -17.05
C ALA A 248 10.76 -2.71 -18.11
N ALA A 249 12.04 -3.09 -18.27
CA ALA A 249 12.93 -2.50 -19.26
C ALA A 249 12.48 -2.75 -20.73
N ILE A 250 11.96 -3.95 -21.03
CA ILE A 250 11.47 -4.33 -22.35
C ILE A 250 10.19 -3.57 -22.71
N THR A 251 9.31 -3.30 -21.73
CA THR A 251 7.97 -2.80 -21.98
C THR A 251 7.77 -1.31 -21.66
N GLY A 252 8.65 -0.75 -20.82
CA GLY A 252 8.50 0.60 -20.30
C GLY A 252 7.46 0.72 -19.18
N ALA A 253 6.94 -0.37 -18.65
CA ALA A 253 6.00 -0.36 -17.53
C ALA A 253 6.68 0.07 -16.23
N ALA A 254 5.99 0.86 -15.42
CA ALA A 254 6.40 1.10 -14.04
C ALA A 254 6.26 -0.19 -13.22
N LEU A 255 7.29 -0.50 -12.42
CA LEU A 255 7.35 -1.71 -11.61
C LEU A 255 7.39 -1.37 -10.13
N HIS A 256 6.55 -2.02 -9.34
CA HIS A 256 6.67 -2.06 -7.89
C HIS A 256 6.94 -3.49 -7.42
N ILE A 257 8.12 -3.71 -6.85
CA ILE A 257 8.49 -4.99 -6.24
C ILE A 257 7.98 -4.96 -4.80
N VAL A 258 7.01 -5.81 -4.49
CA VAL A 258 6.41 -5.85 -3.14
C VAL A 258 7.34 -6.56 -2.14
N HIS A 259 7.21 -6.22 -0.86
CA HIS A 259 7.88 -6.82 0.31
C HIS A 259 9.29 -7.41 0.03
N ILE A 260 10.20 -6.59 -0.52
CA ILE A 260 11.56 -7.02 -0.91
C ILE A 260 12.31 -7.71 0.25
N ASN A 261 12.01 -7.35 1.49
CA ASN A 261 12.61 -7.95 2.68
C ASN A 261 12.24 -9.42 2.87
N SER A 262 11.07 -9.87 2.45
CA SER A 262 10.68 -11.28 2.57
C SER A 262 11.05 -12.09 1.33
N THR A 263 10.85 -11.55 0.14
CA THR A 263 11.17 -12.26 -1.11
C THR A 263 12.68 -12.41 -1.33
N CYS A 264 13.45 -11.35 -1.05
CA CYS A 264 14.90 -11.40 -1.13
C CYS A 264 15.57 -11.92 0.15
N ALA A 265 14.83 -11.96 1.25
CA ALA A 265 15.29 -12.49 2.53
C ALA A 265 16.72 -12.02 2.87
N ARG A 266 17.68 -12.95 2.97
CA ARG A 266 19.07 -12.64 3.33
C ARG A 266 19.87 -11.95 2.23
N ASP A 267 19.36 -11.90 0.99
CA ASP A 267 19.96 -11.21 -0.15
C ASP A 267 19.32 -9.84 -0.42
N GLY A 268 18.63 -9.27 0.59
CA GLY A 268 17.87 -8.03 0.49
C GLY A 268 18.69 -6.82 0.03
N MET A 269 19.96 -6.71 0.44
CA MET A 269 20.81 -5.58 0.02
C MET A 269 21.28 -5.71 -1.42
N GLU A 270 21.55 -6.93 -1.90
CA GLU A 270 21.88 -7.22 -3.29
C GLU A 270 20.70 -6.90 -4.21
N CYS A 271 19.49 -7.30 -3.83
CA CYS A 271 18.28 -6.97 -4.55
C CYS A 271 18.05 -5.44 -4.59
N LEU A 272 18.27 -4.72 -3.48
CA LEU A 272 18.17 -3.27 -3.46
C LEU A 272 19.22 -2.60 -4.36
N ALA A 273 20.45 -3.10 -4.41
CA ALA A 273 21.48 -2.61 -5.34
C ALA A 273 21.06 -2.80 -6.82
N MET A 274 20.33 -3.90 -7.14
CA MET A 274 19.77 -4.10 -8.48
C MET A 274 18.66 -3.08 -8.79
N VAL A 275 17.79 -2.78 -7.84
CA VAL A 275 16.77 -1.73 -7.96
C VAL A 275 17.43 -0.36 -8.15
N GLU A 276 18.46 -0.02 -7.38
CA GLU A 276 19.25 1.20 -7.56
C GLU A 276 19.86 1.29 -8.96
N GLY A 277 20.48 0.20 -9.41
CA GLY A 277 21.08 0.10 -10.74
C GLY A 277 20.07 0.29 -11.87
N ALA A 278 18.84 -0.24 -11.73
CA ALA A 278 17.76 -0.05 -12.68
C ALA A 278 17.28 1.41 -12.71
N ARG A 279 17.05 2.02 -11.53
CA ARG A 279 16.65 3.42 -11.41
C ARG A 279 17.71 4.39 -11.95
N ALA A 280 18.99 4.13 -11.70
CA ALA A 280 20.09 4.94 -12.23
C ALA A 280 20.15 4.93 -13.77
N ARG A 281 19.52 3.93 -14.41
CA ARG A 281 19.37 3.82 -15.87
C ARG A 281 18.03 4.34 -16.38
N GLY A 282 17.25 5.01 -15.52
CA GLY A 282 15.98 5.65 -15.88
C GLY A 282 14.77 4.70 -15.86
N LEU A 283 14.89 3.48 -15.37
CA LEU A 283 13.72 2.60 -15.21
C LEU A 283 12.90 3.04 -13.99
N ASP A 284 11.58 3.04 -14.13
CA ASP A 284 10.65 3.34 -13.04
C ASP A 284 10.40 2.07 -12.20
N VAL A 285 11.30 1.84 -11.26
CA VAL A 285 11.26 0.68 -10.34
C VAL A 285 11.21 1.19 -8.91
N THR A 286 10.25 0.70 -8.14
CA THR A 286 10.05 1.03 -6.72
C THR A 286 9.92 -0.26 -5.91
N THR A 287 10.03 -0.15 -4.59
CA THR A 287 9.90 -1.31 -3.69
C THR A 287 9.46 -0.90 -2.28
N GLU A 288 8.97 -1.87 -1.54
CA GLU A 288 8.49 -1.72 -0.18
C GLU A 288 9.01 -2.84 0.74
N ALA A 289 8.87 -2.64 2.05
CA ALA A 289 9.16 -3.63 3.07
C ALA A 289 8.33 -3.39 4.34
N TYR A 290 8.20 -4.43 5.15
CA TYR A 290 7.61 -4.37 6.49
C TYR A 290 8.64 -4.72 7.58
N PRO A 291 8.51 -4.18 8.81
CA PRO A 291 9.52 -4.29 9.87
C PRO A 291 9.40 -5.58 10.72
N TYR A 292 9.21 -6.72 10.07
CA TYR A 292 9.11 -8.03 10.73
C TYR A 292 9.97 -9.07 10.02
N ILE A 293 10.45 -10.07 10.78
CA ILE A 293 11.32 -11.14 10.26
C ILE A 293 10.54 -12.11 9.37
N PRO A 294 9.48 -12.79 9.85
CA PRO A 294 8.80 -13.79 9.06
C PRO A 294 7.87 -13.15 8.00
N GLY A 295 7.76 -13.81 6.86
CA GLY A 295 6.62 -13.69 5.99
C GLY A 295 5.47 -14.58 6.47
N MET A 296 4.28 -14.40 5.90
CA MET A 296 3.14 -15.30 6.13
C MET A 296 2.48 -15.63 4.80
N THR A 297 2.20 -16.91 4.60
CA THR A 297 1.50 -17.41 3.41
C THR A 297 0.72 -18.68 3.75
N SER A 298 -0.03 -19.23 2.77
CA SER A 298 -0.67 -20.53 2.93
C SER A 298 0.34 -21.68 2.80
N ILE A 299 0.29 -22.62 3.72
CA ILE A 299 1.07 -23.87 3.64
C ILE A 299 0.69 -24.72 2.41
N ASN A 300 -0.51 -24.51 1.87
CA ASN A 300 -1.01 -25.19 0.67
C ASN A 300 -0.66 -24.47 -0.63
N SER A 301 0.15 -23.40 -0.59
CA SER A 301 0.55 -22.66 -1.79
C SER A 301 1.68 -23.35 -2.58
N ALA A 302 1.85 -22.95 -3.84
CA ALA A 302 2.93 -23.44 -4.72
C ALA A 302 4.35 -23.10 -4.21
N LEU A 303 4.48 -22.20 -3.23
CA LEU A 303 5.75 -21.89 -2.57
C LEU A 303 6.40 -23.15 -2.00
N PHE A 304 5.58 -24.07 -1.49
CA PHE A 304 6.02 -25.30 -0.84
C PHE A 304 6.08 -26.52 -1.79
N ASN A 305 6.11 -26.28 -3.11
CA ASN A 305 6.36 -27.33 -4.09
C ASN A 305 7.72 -28.01 -3.82
N PRO A 306 7.92 -29.28 -4.23
CA PRO A 306 9.14 -30.03 -3.94
C PRO A 306 10.43 -29.23 -4.22
N GLY A 307 11.37 -29.30 -3.26
CA GLY A 307 12.63 -28.56 -3.32
C GLY A 307 12.61 -27.19 -2.62
N TRP A 308 11.49 -26.78 -2.01
CA TRP A 308 11.36 -25.47 -1.34
C TRP A 308 12.40 -25.26 -0.23
N ARG A 309 12.72 -26.31 0.53
CA ARG A 309 13.67 -26.21 1.65
C ARG A 309 15.07 -25.82 1.21
N GLU A 310 15.54 -26.52 0.18
CA GLU A 310 16.84 -26.27 -0.43
C GLU A 310 16.90 -24.88 -1.06
N LYS A 311 15.82 -24.48 -1.75
CA LYS A 311 15.72 -23.15 -2.38
C LYS A 311 15.73 -22.02 -1.35
N PHE A 312 14.92 -22.10 -0.31
CA PHE A 312 14.86 -21.07 0.73
C PHE A 312 16.00 -21.16 1.75
N GLY A 313 16.70 -22.28 1.81
CA GLY A 313 17.75 -22.54 2.78
C GLY A 313 17.23 -22.60 4.23
N ILE A 314 16.01 -23.14 4.41
CA ILE A 314 15.34 -23.28 5.69
C ILE A 314 14.87 -24.72 5.92
N SER A 315 14.47 -25.01 7.15
CA SER A 315 13.97 -26.32 7.60
C SER A 315 12.48 -26.27 7.94
N TYR A 316 11.89 -27.41 8.26
CA TYR A 316 10.51 -27.46 8.72
C TYR A 316 10.29 -26.65 10.01
N SER A 317 11.27 -26.61 10.92
CA SER A 317 11.17 -25.86 12.18
C SER A 317 11.23 -24.34 12.00
N ASP A 318 11.59 -23.84 10.83
CA ASP A 318 11.51 -22.42 10.47
C ASP A 318 10.12 -22.00 9.98
N LEU A 319 9.18 -22.98 9.93
CA LEU A 319 7.77 -22.77 9.68
C LEU A 319 7.01 -22.84 10.99
N VAL A 320 6.17 -21.84 11.28
CA VAL A 320 5.45 -21.72 12.55
C VAL A 320 3.97 -21.46 12.27
N LEU A 321 3.07 -22.22 12.92
CA LEU A 321 1.64 -21.94 12.87
C LEU A 321 1.34 -20.68 13.69
N PRO A 322 0.75 -19.62 13.11
CA PRO A 322 0.49 -18.38 13.85
C PRO A 322 -0.49 -18.57 15.01
N GLU A 323 -1.47 -19.47 14.87
CA GLU A 323 -2.53 -19.69 15.87
C GLU A 323 -2.02 -20.34 17.16
N THR A 324 -0.96 -21.14 17.07
CA THR A 324 -0.46 -21.96 18.20
C THR A 324 0.99 -21.66 18.58
N GLY A 325 1.76 -21.02 17.71
CA GLY A 325 3.20 -20.89 17.86
C GLY A 325 3.97 -22.20 17.64
N GLU A 326 3.31 -23.23 17.07
CA GLU A 326 3.91 -24.53 16.81
C GLU A 326 4.96 -24.44 15.71
N HIS A 327 6.21 -24.79 16.02
CA HIS A 327 7.25 -25.04 15.01
C HIS A 327 7.02 -26.39 14.35
N LEU A 328 6.95 -26.40 13.01
CA LEU A 328 6.55 -27.60 12.29
C LEU A 328 7.65 -28.67 12.28
N THR A 329 7.23 -29.92 12.38
CA THR A 329 8.00 -31.09 11.99
C THR A 329 7.69 -31.47 10.55
N LYS A 330 8.51 -32.35 9.93
CA LYS A 330 8.21 -32.88 8.59
C LYS A 330 6.81 -33.50 8.53
N THR A 331 6.48 -34.36 9.48
CA THR A 331 5.17 -35.05 9.54
C THR A 331 4.02 -34.06 9.62
N ARG A 332 4.14 -33.06 10.50
CA ARG A 332 3.10 -32.04 10.68
C ARG A 332 2.94 -31.16 9.44
N PHE A 333 4.05 -30.79 8.80
CA PHE A 333 4.02 -30.09 7.52
C PHE A 333 3.29 -30.90 6.44
N GLU A 334 3.65 -32.17 6.25
CA GLU A 334 3.02 -33.03 5.23
C GLU A 334 1.51 -33.21 5.49
N GLU A 335 1.11 -33.36 6.75
CA GLU A 335 -0.30 -33.42 7.15
C GLU A 335 -1.05 -32.16 6.72
N LEU A 336 -0.56 -30.97 7.10
CA LEU A 336 -1.21 -29.69 6.81
C LEU A 336 -1.15 -29.34 5.33
N HIS A 337 0.00 -29.54 4.68
CA HIS A 337 0.18 -29.27 3.24
C HIS A 337 -0.73 -30.11 2.36
N ASN A 338 -1.08 -31.33 2.78
CA ASN A 338 -1.99 -32.21 2.07
C ASN A 338 -3.45 -32.09 2.53
N SER A 339 -3.74 -31.25 3.51
CA SER A 339 -5.10 -30.97 3.97
C SER A 339 -5.92 -30.31 2.86
N SER A 340 -7.22 -30.54 2.87
CA SER A 340 -8.19 -29.78 2.06
C SER A 340 -8.48 -28.40 2.64
N THR A 341 -8.15 -28.18 3.93
CA THR A 341 -8.27 -26.89 4.60
C THR A 341 -6.95 -26.12 4.45
N SER A 342 -7.03 -24.88 4.04
CA SER A 342 -5.87 -24.00 4.00
C SER A 342 -5.49 -23.56 5.42
N HIS A 343 -4.19 -23.55 5.71
CA HIS A 343 -3.63 -23.05 6.96
C HIS A 343 -2.55 -22.02 6.66
N SER A 344 -2.58 -20.90 7.38
CA SER A 344 -1.51 -19.92 7.33
C SER A 344 -0.26 -20.44 8.02
N VAL A 345 0.91 -20.06 7.53
CA VAL A 345 2.20 -20.39 8.13
C VAL A 345 3.13 -19.19 8.09
N LEU A 346 3.80 -18.91 9.21
CA LEU A 346 4.90 -17.96 9.29
C LEU A 346 6.17 -18.61 8.76
N VAL A 347 6.90 -17.90 7.90
CA VAL A 347 8.12 -18.38 7.24
C VAL A 347 9.32 -17.56 7.69
N TYR A 348 10.17 -18.13 8.50
CA TYR A 348 11.38 -17.49 9.05
C TYR A 348 12.57 -17.66 8.10
N SER A 349 12.49 -17.10 6.89
CA SER A 349 13.56 -17.14 5.89
C SER A 349 14.58 -15.99 6.01
N ASN A 350 14.23 -14.92 6.76
CA ASN A 350 15.03 -13.71 6.91
C ASN A 350 15.66 -13.62 8.31
N THR A 351 16.43 -12.56 8.57
CA THR A 351 17.04 -12.23 9.85
C THR A 351 16.70 -10.82 10.28
N GLN A 352 16.72 -10.57 11.60
CA GLN A 352 16.52 -9.20 12.12
C GLN A 352 17.57 -8.24 11.58
N GLU A 353 18.83 -8.70 11.44
CA GLU A 353 19.92 -7.89 10.90
C GLU A 353 19.62 -7.40 9.48
N MET A 354 19.08 -8.27 8.62
CA MET A 354 18.73 -7.88 7.24
C MET A 354 17.52 -6.91 7.22
N VAL A 355 16.48 -7.18 8.01
CA VAL A 355 15.35 -6.26 8.15
C VAL A 355 15.82 -4.89 8.62
N ASP A 356 16.77 -4.85 9.57
CA ASP A 356 17.34 -3.61 10.10
C ASP A 356 18.18 -2.83 9.07
N LYS A 357 18.70 -3.48 8.04
CA LYS A 357 19.39 -2.84 6.89
C LYS A 357 18.42 -2.37 5.83
N VAL A 358 17.36 -3.15 5.56
CA VAL A 358 16.40 -2.87 4.49
C VAL A 358 15.46 -1.72 4.86
N ILE A 359 14.91 -1.69 6.08
CA ILE A 359 13.92 -0.67 6.48
C ILE A 359 14.47 0.77 6.37
N PRO A 360 15.70 1.09 6.80
CA PRO A 360 16.26 2.43 6.66
C PRO A 360 16.62 2.83 5.22
N HIS A 361 16.74 1.86 4.31
CA HIS A 361 17.21 2.12 2.94
C HIS A 361 16.34 3.17 2.22
N PRO A 362 16.93 4.20 1.56
CA PRO A 362 16.18 5.34 1.02
C PRO A 362 15.13 4.97 -0.04
N LEU A 363 15.33 3.90 -0.80
CA LEU A 363 14.39 3.44 -1.83
C LEU A 363 13.18 2.67 -1.29
N VAL A 364 13.23 2.23 -0.04
CA VAL A 364 12.22 1.34 0.54
C VAL A 364 11.07 2.16 1.11
N MET A 365 9.85 1.94 0.59
CA MET A 365 8.59 2.37 1.19
C MET A 365 8.22 1.43 2.33
N ILE A 366 7.32 1.88 3.20
CA ILE A 366 6.73 1.02 4.22
C ILE A 366 5.33 0.61 3.76
N ALA A 367 5.11 -0.69 3.69
CA ALA A 367 3.80 -1.28 3.53
C ALA A 367 3.67 -2.47 4.48
N SER A 368 2.45 -2.93 4.73
CA SER A 368 2.27 -3.89 5.81
C SER A 368 2.30 -5.34 5.35
N ASP A 369 1.87 -5.63 4.12
CA ASP A 369 1.52 -7.00 3.70
C ASP A 369 0.57 -7.66 4.72
N GLY A 370 -0.40 -6.82 5.21
CA GLY A 370 -1.19 -7.11 6.39
C GLY A 370 -2.33 -8.08 6.12
N ALA A 371 -2.39 -9.14 6.92
CA ALA A 371 -3.50 -10.08 7.00
C ALA A 371 -3.71 -10.52 8.45
N GLU A 372 -4.89 -11.05 8.78
CA GLU A 372 -5.13 -11.64 10.09
C GLU A 372 -4.13 -12.78 10.38
N GLY A 373 -3.72 -12.92 11.63
CA GLY A 373 -2.74 -13.92 12.05
C GLY A 373 -1.29 -13.42 12.09
N HIS A 374 -1.01 -12.22 11.50
CA HIS A 374 0.31 -11.61 11.59
C HIS A 374 0.26 -10.22 12.23
N PRO A 375 1.13 -9.89 13.22
CA PRO A 375 1.13 -8.59 13.89
C PRO A 375 1.36 -7.38 12.96
N ARG A 376 1.91 -7.58 11.77
CA ARG A 376 2.07 -6.55 10.75
C ARG A 376 0.76 -5.93 10.28
N ASN A 377 -0.37 -6.62 10.47
CA ASN A 377 -1.69 -6.07 10.15
C ASN A 377 -2.05 -4.87 11.04
N ALA A 378 -1.64 -4.89 12.31
CA ALA A 378 -2.05 -3.89 13.31
C ALA A 378 -0.95 -2.94 13.77
N GLY A 379 0.34 -3.22 13.47
CA GLY A 379 1.44 -2.50 14.11
C GLY A 379 2.59 -2.06 13.22
N THR A 380 2.50 -2.18 11.90
CA THR A 380 3.62 -1.90 10.99
C THR A 380 4.14 -0.47 11.10
N TYR A 381 3.27 0.52 11.09
CA TYR A 381 3.63 1.95 11.03
C TYR A 381 4.12 2.45 12.38
N SER A 382 3.40 2.12 13.45
CA SER A 382 3.82 2.43 14.82
C SER A 382 5.13 1.74 15.19
N ARG A 383 5.38 0.51 14.71
CA ARG A 383 6.64 -0.21 14.91
C ARG A 383 7.82 0.50 14.26
N VAL A 384 7.66 1.04 13.03
CA VAL A 384 8.70 1.84 12.38
C VAL A 384 9.05 3.05 13.23
N LEU A 385 8.04 3.80 13.71
CA LEU A 385 8.25 4.97 14.56
C LEU A 385 8.88 4.61 15.92
N ALA A 386 8.40 3.54 16.55
CA ALA A 386 8.93 3.11 17.84
C ALA A 386 10.35 2.55 17.75
N GLN A 387 10.59 1.62 16.81
CA GLN A 387 11.85 0.88 16.79
C GLN A 387 12.93 1.55 15.96
N TYR A 388 12.60 2.08 14.76
CA TYR A 388 13.61 2.61 13.83
C TYR A 388 13.86 4.10 14.01
N VAL A 389 12.83 4.87 14.40
CA VAL A 389 13.01 6.30 14.70
C VAL A 389 13.47 6.47 16.15
N ARG A 390 12.63 6.12 17.13
CA ARG A 390 12.91 6.39 18.55
C ARG A 390 13.96 5.44 19.16
N GLY A 391 13.84 4.14 18.86
CA GLY A 391 14.68 3.11 19.50
C GLY A 391 16.09 3.06 18.93
N LYS A 392 16.23 2.82 17.63
CA LYS A 392 17.52 2.63 16.95
C LYS A 392 18.10 3.94 16.38
N GLY A 393 17.26 4.94 16.12
CA GLY A 393 17.69 6.20 15.49
C GLY A 393 18.26 6.04 14.08
N THR A 394 17.92 4.94 13.37
CA THR A 394 18.41 4.65 12.02
C THR A 394 17.61 5.31 10.92
N VAL A 395 16.41 5.82 11.25
CA VAL A 395 15.53 6.58 10.37
C VAL A 395 15.16 7.88 11.09
N THR A 396 15.23 9.03 10.42
CA THR A 396 14.70 10.28 10.97
C THR A 396 13.18 10.26 11.00
N LEU A 397 12.55 11.06 11.86
CA LEU A 397 11.09 11.14 11.89
C LEU A 397 10.51 11.60 10.54
N MET A 398 11.14 12.59 9.89
CA MET A 398 10.73 13.10 8.58
C MET A 398 10.86 12.01 7.50
N ASP A 399 11.96 11.25 7.48
CA ASP A 399 12.14 10.15 6.52
C ASP A 399 11.14 9.02 6.76
N ALA A 400 10.82 8.69 8.02
CA ALA A 400 9.79 7.70 8.34
C ALA A 400 8.44 8.13 7.78
N ILE A 401 8.02 9.38 8.02
CA ILE A 401 6.77 9.92 7.47
C ILE A 401 6.82 9.91 5.94
N ARG A 402 7.93 10.29 5.31
CA ARG A 402 8.12 10.22 3.86
C ARG A 402 7.90 8.81 3.31
N LYS A 403 8.52 7.80 3.94
CA LYS A 403 8.40 6.38 3.56
C LYS A 403 6.99 5.82 3.73
N MET A 404 6.23 6.35 4.68
CA MET A 404 4.89 5.89 5.04
C MET A 404 3.75 6.69 4.38
N SER A 405 4.04 7.84 3.78
CA SER A 405 3.01 8.71 3.20
C SER A 405 3.36 9.25 1.82
N LEU A 406 4.41 10.06 1.66
CA LEU A 406 4.73 10.72 0.39
C LEU A 406 5.15 9.72 -0.69
N MET A 407 6.11 8.84 -0.41
CA MET A 407 6.59 7.87 -1.41
C MET A 407 5.47 6.94 -1.91
N PRO A 408 4.59 6.37 -1.05
CA PRO A 408 3.40 5.65 -1.51
C PRO A 408 2.44 6.53 -2.33
N ALA A 409 2.24 7.80 -1.97
CA ALA A 409 1.40 8.72 -2.73
C ALA A 409 2.00 9.01 -4.13
N GLU A 410 3.31 9.26 -4.24
CA GLU A 410 4.04 9.40 -5.50
C GLU A 410 3.90 8.15 -6.39
N MET A 411 3.89 6.96 -5.78
CA MET A 411 3.61 5.71 -6.51
C MET A 411 2.17 5.67 -7.02
N LEU A 412 1.18 6.09 -6.21
CA LEU A 412 -0.23 6.16 -6.60
C LEU A 412 -0.50 7.20 -7.71
N GLU A 413 0.32 8.23 -7.86
CA GLU A 413 0.18 9.22 -8.95
C GLU A 413 0.22 8.56 -10.34
N ARG A 414 0.89 7.42 -10.48
CA ARG A 414 0.93 6.62 -11.72
C ARG A 414 -0.40 5.93 -12.01
N SER A 415 -1.18 5.69 -10.97
CA SER A 415 -2.44 4.93 -11.04
C SER A 415 -3.66 5.82 -11.06
N THR A 416 -3.60 6.97 -10.35
CA THR A 416 -4.75 7.84 -10.13
C THR A 416 -4.32 9.29 -9.85
N PRO A 417 -5.05 10.29 -10.37
CA PRO A 417 -4.80 11.71 -10.03
C PRO A 417 -4.95 12.01 -8.53
N ALA A 418 -5.73 11.19 -7.81
CA ALA A 418 -5.90 11.34 -6.36
C ALA A 418 -4.58 11.18 -5.58
N GLY A 419 -3.59 10.46 -6.13
CA GLY A 419 -2.25 10.32 -5.54
C GLY A 419 -1.59 11.66 -5.23
N ARG A 420 -1.76 12.66 -6.12
CA ARG A 420 -1.19 14.01 -5.95
C ARG A 420 -1.74 14.79 -4.76
N LEU A 421 -2.91 14.39 -4.27
CA LEU A 421 -3.61 15.07 -3.17
C LEU A 421 -3.37 14.37 -1.83
N LYS A 422 -2.63 13.27 -1.81
CA LYS A 422 -2.37 12.44 -0.63
C LYS A 422 -0.89 12.47 -0.21
N GLY A 423 -0.62 12.02 1.00
CA GLY A 423 0.76 11.92 1.52
C GLY A 423 1.45 13.26 1.76
N ARG A 424 0.69 14.37 1.75
CA ARG A 424 1.15 15.76 1.89
C ARG A 424 0.30 16.50 2.91
N LEU A 425 0.90 17.44 3.62
CA LEU A 425 0.18 18.30 4.55
C LEU A 425 0.25 19.76 4.06
N GLN A 426 -0.40 20.00 2.91
CA GLN A 426 -0.36 21.26 2.16
C GLN A 426 -1.76 21.75 1.82
N GLU A 427 -1.90 23.08 1.62
CA GLU A 427 -3.15 23.68 1.16
C GLU A 427 -3.56 23.13 -0.21
N GLY A 428 -4.81 22.69 -0.34
CA GLY A 428 -5.38 22.05 -1.52
C GLY A 428 -5.35 20.52 -1.49
N CYS A 429 -4.54 19.89 -0.65
CA CYS A 429 -4.50 18.44 -0.48
C CYS A 429 -5.70 17.91 0.29
N ASP A 430 -5.94 16.62 0.19
CA ASP A 430 -6.95 15.92 1.00
C ASP A 430 -6.60 16.03 2.48
N ALA A 431 -7.62 16.22 3.31
CA ALA A 431 -7.44 16.24 4.75
C ALA A 431 -7.40 14.80 5.30
N ASP A 432 -6.35 14.08 4.92
CA ASP A 432 -5.95 12.77 5.43
C ASP A 432 -4.77 12.98 6.37
N ILE A 433 -5.04 13.01 7.69
CA ILE A 433 -4.09 13.51 8.67
C ILE A 433 -4.03 12.56 9.86
N VAL A 434 -2.80 12.23 10.29
CA VAL A 434 -2.55 11.53 11.55
C VAL A 434 -1.96 12.48 12.57
N VAL A 435 -2.46 12.41 13.81
CA VAL A 435 -1.94 13.15 14.98
C VAL A 435 -1.51 12.14 16.02
N PHE A 436 -0.22 12.12 16.37
CA PHE A 436 0.34 11.10 17.23
C PHE A 436 1.39 11.63 18.21
N ASP A 437 1.56 10.91 19.31
CA ASP A 437 2.62 11.15 20.30
C ASP A 437 3.90 10.41 19.86
N ALA A 438 4.88 11.13 19.35
CA ALA A 438 6.14 10.56 18.89
C ALA A 438 6.98 9.92 20.03
N ALA A 439 6.76 10.35 21.27
CA ALA A 439 7.46 9.79 22.42
C ALA A 439 6.90 8.44 22.88
N ASN A 440 5.59 8.20 22.67
CA ASN A 440 4.89 7.04 23.21
C ASN A 440 4.29 6.11 22.16
N ILE A 441 4.24 6.52 20.87
CA ILE A 441 3.71 5.66 19.81
C ILE A 441 4.43 4.32 19.77
N SER A 442 3.68 3.23 19.73
CA SER A 442 4.22 1.88 19.68
C SER A 442 3.20 0.87 19.15
N ASP A 443 3.70 -0.15 18.46
CA ASP A 443 2.94 -1.37 18.20
C ASP A 443 2.72 -2.16 19.50
N ARG A 444 1.57 -2.82 19.60
CA ARG A 444 1.21 -3.70 20.72
C ARG A 444 0.95 -5.12 20.23
N SER A 445 0.75 -5.26 18.91
CA SER A 445 0.49 -6.54 18.29
C SER A 445 1.68 -7.49 18.42
N THR A 446 1.39 -8.74 18.75
CA THR A 446 2.34 -9.86 18.83
C THR A 446 1.83 -11.03 18.00
N PHE A 447 2.62 -12.09 17.83
CA PHE A 447 2.14 -13.29 17.12
C PHE A 447 1.02 -14.00 17.90
N GLU A 448 0.99 -13.89 19.23
CA GLU A 448 -0.09 -14.43 20.09
C GLU A 448 -1.34 -13.53 20.07
N LYS A 449 -1.18 -12.24 19.79
CA LYS A 449 -2.25 -11.24 19.72
C LYS A 449 -2.07 -10.34 18.51
N PRO A 450 -2.24 -10.87 17.29
CA PRO A 450 -1.88 -10.16 16.06
C PRO A 450 -2.77 -8.95 15.76
N MET A 451 -3.97 -8.89 16.33
CA MET A 451 -4.95 -7.82 16.13
C MET A 451 -5.01 -6.83 17.30
N GLU A 452 -4.00 -6.84 18.22
CA GLU A 452 -3.94 -5.84 19.28
C GLU A 452 -3.57 -4.47 18.69
N PRO A 453 -4.41 -3.43 18.90
CA PRO A 453 -4.18 -2.13 18.28
C PRO A 453 -2.91 -1.45 18.80
N SER A 454 -2.27 -0.68 17.93
CA SER A 454 -1.19 0.25 18.28
C SER A 454 -1.66 1.32 19.27
N VAL A 455 -0.72 1.93 19.99
CA VAL A 455 -0.98 3.05 20.91
C VAL A 455 -0.20 4.29 20.46
N GLY A 456 -0.69 5.47 20.88
CA GLY A 456 -0.02 6.75 20.61
C GLY A 456 -0.54 7.50 19.39
N VAL A 457 -1.44 6.93 18.57
CA VAL A 457 -2.26 7.69 17.62
C VAL A 457 -3.42 8.31 18.41
N HIS A 458 -3.44 9.62 18.52
CA HIS A 458 -4.50 10.36 19.22
C HIS A 458 -5.67 10.69 18.31
N TYR A 459 -5.37 11.19 17.09
CA TYR A 459 -6.44 11.51 16.13
C TYR A 459 -6.05 11.02 14.74
N LEU A 460 -7.06 10.53 14.02
CA LEU A 460 -6.98 10.24 12.61
C LEU A 460 -8.10 10.93 11.87
N VAL A 461 -7.76 11.69 10.84
CA VAL A 461 -8.70 12.38 9.96
C VAL A 461 -8.63 11.73 8.59
N VAL A 462 -9.76 11.33 8.04
CA VAL A 462 -9.88 10.73 6.71
C VAL A 462 -10.87 11.57 5.90
N GLY A 463 -10.41 12.15 4.80
CA GLY A 463 -11.23 13.04 3.98
C GLY A 463 -11.89 14.17 4.78
N GLY A 464 -11.19 14.73 5.76
CA GLY A 464 -11.68 15.80 6.65
C GLY A 464 -12.56 15.35 7.82
N THR A 465 -12.85 14.06 7.96
CA THR A 465 -13.66 13.50 9.02
C THR A 465 -12.80 12.78 10.05
N VAL A 466 -13.00 13.06 11.33
CA VAL A 466 -12.28 12.41 12.42
C VAL A 466 -12.82 11.00 12.62
N VAL A 467 -11.98 9.98 12.41
CA VAL A 467 -12.30 8.54 12.57
C VAL A 467 -11.65 7.93 13.81
N VAL A 468 -10.55 8.54 14.30
CA VAL A 468 -9.97 8.24 15.63
C VAL A 468 -10.00 9.52 16.43
N ASP A 469 -10.55 9.47 17.65
CA ASP A 469 -10.69 10.58 18.58
C ASP A 469 -10.15 10.15 19.94
N ASP A 470 -9.12 10.82 20.41
CA ASP A 470 -8.40 10.49 21.65
C ASP A 470 -8.06 8.97 21.76
N GLY A 471 -7.47 8.44 20.67
CA GLY A 471 -7.03 7.05 20.59
C GLY A 471 -8.15 6.01 20.45
N LYS A 472 -9.38 6.41 20.16
CA LYS A 472 -10.55 5.53 20.04
C LYS A 472 -11.23 5.71 18.67
N ILE A 473 -11.67 4.59 18.10
CA ILE A 473 -12.49 4.63 16.89
C ILE A 473 -13.82 5.34 17.17
N VAL A 474 -14.13 6.33 16.36
CA VAL A 474 -15.45 6.99 16.38
C VAL A 474 -16.48 6.02 15.76
N PRO A 475 -17.55 5.66 16.48
CA PRO A 475 -18.55 4.71 15.98
C PRO A 475 -19.34 5.30 14.80
N ASP A 476 -19.78 4.44 13.91
CA ASP A 476 -20.71 4.73 12.80
C ASP A 476 -20.26 5.86 11.85
N VAL A 477 -18.94 6.03 11.69
CA VAL A 477 -18.34 7.03 10.80
C VAL A 477 -17.54 6.32 9.72
N PHE A 478 -17.94 6.48 8.44
CA PHE A 478 -17.36 5.77 7.30
C PHE A 478 -17.01 6.72 6.16
N PRO A 479 -15.99 7.60 6.33
CA PRO A 479 -15.62 8.59 5.31
C PRO A 479 -14.74 8.01 4.20
N GLY A 480 -14.32 6.75 4.32
CA GLY A 480 -13.45 6.09 3.35
C GLY A 480 -14.06 6.10 1.95
N ARG A 481 -13.24 6.42 0.96
CA ARG A 481 -13.64 6.50 -0.46
C ARG A 481 -12.75 5.61 -1.31
N ALA A 482 -13.31 5.11 -2.39
CA ALA A 482 -12.55 4.37 -3.39
C ALA A 482 -11.49 5.27 -4.06
N LEU A 483 -10.26 4.77 -4.17
CA LEU A 483 -9.28 5.27 -5.12
C LEU A 483 -9.49 4.52 -6.43
N LEU A 484 -9.75 5.26 -7.51
CA LEU A 484 -10.11 4.70 -8.80
C LEU A 484 -8.96 4.87 -9.79
N GLY A 485 -8.64 3.80 -10.51
CA GLY A 485 -7.65 3.81 -11.57
C GLY A 485 -8.07 4.65 -12.79
N LEU A 486 -7.08 5.02 -13.60
CA LEU A 486 -7.24 5.88 -14.78
C LEU A 486 -8.27 5.33 -15.78
N GLY A 487 -8.42 4.01 -15.89
CA GLY A 487 -9.37 3.38 -16.81
C GLY A 487 -10.82 3.80 -16.57
N ARG A 488 -11.22 3.96 -15.31
CA ARG A 488 -12.58 4.41 -14.94
C ARG A 488 -12.74 5.93 -14.93
N LEU A 489 -11.65 6.66 -14.74
CA LEU A 489 -11.67 8.13 -14.66
C LEU A 489 -11.62 8.80 -16.03
N ALA A 490 -11.06 8.13 -17.05
CA ALA A 490 -11.01 8.64 -18.41
C ALA A 490 -12.38 8.48 -19.08
N PRO A 491 -13.05 9.56 -19.54
CA PRO A 491 -14.09 9.42 -20.56
C PRO A 491 -13.47 8.74 -21.79
N ALA A 492 -14.22 7.94 -22.51
CA ALA A 492 -13.79 7.14 -23.67
C ALA A 492 -13.11 7.92 -24.84
N VAL A 493 -12.72 9.17 -24.64
CA VAL A 493 -12.29 10.13 -25.66
C VAL A 493 -10.76 10.36 -25.69
N VAL A 494 -9.96 9.85 -24.76
CA VAL A 494 -8.50 10.03 -24.82
C VAL A 494 -7.81 8.73 -25.28
N ARG A 495 -8.31 8.10 -26.34
CA ARG A 495 -7.55 7.12 -27.13
C ARG A 495 -6.97 7.80 -28.37
N GLY A 496 -6.24 8.89 -28.14
CA GLY A 496 -5.42 9.54 -29.16
C GLY A 496 -3.98 9.10 -28.98
N THR A 497 -3.58 8.17 -29.80
CA THR A 497 -2.26 7.60 -30.00
C THR A 497 -1.15 8.68 -29.93
N ALA A 498 -0.38 8.72 -28.87
CA ALA A 498 1.01 9.06 -28.99
C ALA A 498 1.75 7.79 -29.42
N ALA A 499 2.04 7.66 -30.69
CA ALA A 499 2.91 6.61 -31.19
C ALA A 499 4.26 6.73 -30.47
N PRO A 500 4.85 5.63 -29.96
CA PRO A 500 6.21 5.66 -29.47
C PRO A 500 7.12 6.12 -30.61
N ALA A 501 8.06 7.01 -30.30
CA ALA A 501 9.08 7.44 -31.23
C ALA A 501 9.76 6.18 -31.80
N ALA A 502 9.78 6.08 -33.12
CA ALA A 502 10.38 4.95 -33.81
C ALA A 502 11.84 4.82 -33.39
N VAL A 503 12.17 3.68 -32.81
CA VAL A 503 13.56 3.28 -32.58
C VAL A 503 14.22 3.17 -33.97
N PRO A 504 15.35 3.83 -34.23
CA PRO A 504 16.03 3.69 -35.53
C PRO A 504 16.40 2.21 -35.74
N ALA A 505 16.14 1.71 -36.95
CA ALA A 505 16.49 0.37 -37.33
C ALA A 505 18.01 0.16 -37.17
N TYR A 506 18.39 -0.91 -36.47
CA TYR A 506 19.77 -1.39 -36.41
C TYR A 506 20.14 -1.92 -37.80
N GLU A 507 21.05 -1.24 -38.51
CA GLU A 507 21.69 -1.79 -39.68
C GLU A 507 22.93 -2.57 -39.22
N PRO A 508 23.01 -3.90 -39.47
CA PRO A 508 24.22 -4.67 -39.17
C PRO A 508 25.30 -4.31 -40.20
N ASN A 509 26.46 -3.91 -39.71
CA ASN A 509 27.70 -3.84 -40.49
C ASN A 509 28.24 -5.23 -40.83
#